data_00e552e4c17752c5409276058ff20124
#
_entry.id   00e552e4c17752c5409276058ff20124
#
_cell.length_a   1.000
_cell.length_b   1.000
_cell.length_c   1.000
_cell.angle_alpha   90.00
_cell.angle_beta   90.00
_cell.angle_gamma   90.00
#
_symmetry.space_group_name_H-M   'P 1'
#
loop_
_entity.id
_entity.type
_entity.pdbx_description
1 polymer ?
#
loop_
_entity_poly.entity_id
_entity_poly.type
_entity_poly.pdbx_seq_one_letter_code
_entity_poly.pdbx_strand_id
1 'polypeptide(L)'
;MHRLNLLARLIAICTWLLVPAYAWADTSYPVVIKHAFGTTVIAKKPERVATVAWANHEVPLALGIVPVGFAAANFGDDDSDGLLPWVADRLKELHADKPVLFDEGDGIDFEAVAATHPDVILAAYSGLSQSDYDTLSQIAPVVAYPEAPWSTDWREMIRLDSAGMGMAAEGEALIKKIESEIAQTVASYPELHGKSAMFLTHLNASDLSTVNFYTMNDTRVKFFADLGLTAPKSIVAASAPGKFAGSISAERIDSFDDADIVVTYGNEQLLEALEKNPLMARMPAVGKGALVTLGPNPVGTAANPTPLSISWVLKDYVALLADAARKSPSKSQ
;
A
#
# COMPACT_ATOMS: atom_id res chain seq x y z
N MET A 1 76.58 33.92 -28.32
CA MET A 1 75.91 34.43 -27.12
C MET A 1 74.47 34.87 -27.50
N HIS A 2 73.56 33.97 -27.54
CA HIS A 2 72.13 34.28 -27.74
C HIS A 2 71.29 33.57 -26.76
N ARG A 3 70.61 34.31 -25.93
CA ARG A 3 69.65 33.79 -24.93
C ARG A 3 68.31 33.59 -25.64
N LEU A 4 67.82 32.35 -25.69
CA LEU A 4 66.46 32.04 -26.09
C LEU A 4 65.55 32.01 -24.88
N ASN A 5 64.61 32.96 -24.85
CA ASN A 5 63.50 32.95 -23.87
C ASN A 5 62.37 32.06 -24.37
N LEU A 6 62.11 30.98 -23.62
CA LEU A 6 60.96 30.10 -23.83
C LEU A 6 59.78 30.62 -22.99
N LEU A 7 58.78 31.21 -23.64
CA LEU A 7 57.48 31.53 -23.01
C LEU A 7 56.60 30.28 -23.05
N ALA A 8 56.44 29.66 -21.91
CA ALA A 8 55.45 28.59 -21.73
C ALA A 8 54.05 29.23 -21.58
N ARG A 9 53.18 29.08 -22.56
CA ARG A 9 51.74 29.40 -22.47
C ARG A 9 51.01 28.26 -21.77
N LEU A 10 50.59 28.47 -20.53
CA LEU A 10 49.63 27.64 -19.83
C LEU A 10 48.23 27.94 -20.40
N ILE A 11 47.69 26.99 -21.16
CA ILE A 11 46.26 26.96 -21.54
C ILE A 11 45.52 26.28 -20.43
N ALA A 12 44.83 27.03 -19.59
CA ALA A 12 43.87 26.47 -18.61
C ALA A 12 42.57 26.10 -19.35
N ILE A 13 42.36 24.79 -19.57
CA ILE A 13 41.10 24.26 -20.08
C ILE A 13 40.12 24.18 -18.91
N CYS A 14 39.26 25.19 -18.78
CA CYS A 14 38.08 25.12 -17.91
C CYS A 14 37.07 24.14 -18.52
N THR A 15 37.10 22.89 -18.15
CA THR A 15 36.02 21.95 -18.42
C THR A 15 34.82 22.30 -17.53
N TRP A 16 33.85 22.98 -18.11
CA TRP A 16 32.54 23.15 -17.52
C TRP A 16 31.87 21.79 -17.48
N LEU A 17 31.77 21.19 -16.30
CA LEU A 17 30.89 20.04 -16.05
C LEU A 17 29.45 20.56 -16.21
N LEU A 18 28.85 20.34 -17.37
CA LEU A 18 27.41 20.45 -17.58
C LEU A 18 26.74 19.35 -16.73
N VAL A 19 26.40 19.69 -15.50
CA VAL A 19 25.44 18.91 -14.72
C VAL A 19 24.09 19.09 -15.42
N PRO A 20 23.45 18.04 -15.95
CA PRO A 20 22.12 18.18 -16.50
C PRO A 20 21.20 18.58 -15.34
N ALA A 21 20.74 19.83 -15.34
CA ALA A 21 19.62 20.24 -14.52
C ALA A 21 18.40 19.48 -15.09
N TYR A 22 17.97 18.45 -14.40
CA TYR A 22 16.65 17.88 -14.64
C TYR A 22 15.65 18.96 -14.27
N ALA A 23 15.18 19.69 -15.27
CA ALA A 23 14.05 20.59 -15.11
C ALA A 23 12.84 19.66 -14.87
N TRP A 24 12.39 19.58 -13.65
CA TRP A 24 11.11 19.02 -13.31
C TRP A 24 10.07 19.87 -14.04
N ALA A 25 9.24 19.23 -14.86
CA ALA A 25 8.22 19.95 -15.59
C ALA A 25 7.27 20.55 -14.55
N ASP A 26 7.20 21.88 -14.53
CA ASP A 26 6.26 22.60 -13.66
C ASP A 26 4.84 22.11 -13.99
N THR A 27 4.13 21.55 -12.99
CA THR A 27 2.76 21.11 -13.18
C THR A 27 1.90 22.28 -13.58
N SER A 28 1.25 22.20 -14.75
CA SER A 28 0.32 23.23 -15.18
C SER A 28 -1.01 23.11 -14.40
N TYR A 29 -1.44 24.20 -13.81
CA TYR A 29 -2.74 24.29 -13.14
C TYR A 29 -3.79 24.90 -14.09
N PRO A 30 -5.10 24.52 -13.97
CA PRO A 30 -5.64 23.60 -12.98
C PRO A 30 -5.32 22.12 -13.29
N VAL A 31 -5.10 21.30 -12.24
CA VAL A 31 -5.08 19.83 -12.33
C VAL A 31 -6.50 19.32 -12.20
N VAL A 32 -6.89 18.39 -13.06
CA VAL A 32 -8.24 17.81 -13.10
C VAL A 32 -8.15 16.31 -12.84
N ILE A 33 -8.79 15.84 -11.75
CA ILE A 33 -8.71 14.45 -11.30
C ILE A 33 -10.12 13.85 -11.33
N LYS A 34 -10.27 12.74 -12.08
CA LYS A 34 -11.51 11.96 -12.13
C LYS A 34 -11.53 10.90 -11.04
N HIS A 35 -12.67 10.67 -10.42
CA HIS A 35 -12.87 9.69 -9.35
C HIS A 35 -14.34 9.26 -9.28
N ALA A 36 -14.68 8.31 -8.41
CA ALA A 36 -16.02 7.70 -8.34
C ALA A 36 -17.17 8.71 -8.11
N PHE A 37 -16.89 9.82 -7.44
CA PHE A 37 -17.90 10.88 -7.17
C PHE A 37 -17.91 11.99 -8.22
N GLY A 38 -17.13 11.88 -9.30
CA GLY A 38 -17.09 12.86 -10.39
C GLY A 38 -15.69 13.37 -10.70
N THR A 39 -15.47 14.66 -10.51
CA THR A 39 -14.21 15.32 -10.89
C THR A 39 -13.83 16.38 -9.88
N THR A 40 -12.59 16.34 -9.42
CA THR A 40 -12.00 17.38 -8.57
C THR A 40 -11.04 18.24 -9.39
N VAL A 41 -11.13 19.56 -9.19
CA VAL A 41 -10.27 20.55 -9.85
C VAL A 41 -9.37 21.21 -8.80
N ILE A 42 -8.08 21.00 -8.94
CA ILE A 42 -7.04 21.65 -8.11
C ILE A 42 -6.57 22.90 -8.87
N ALA A 43 -7.04 24.08 -8.45
CA ALA A 43 -6.84 25.33 -9.20
C ALA A 43 -5.41 25.88 -9.12
N LYS A 44 -4.66 25.58 -8.06
CA LYS A 44 -3.28 26.01 -7.79
C LYS A 44 -2.54 24.96 -7.00
N LYS A 45 -1.22 25.06 -6.91
CA LYS A 45 -0.40 24.15 -6.09
C LYS A 45 -0.86 24.18 -4.63
N PRO A 46 -1.24 23.01 -4.04
CA PRO A 46 -1.56 22.94 -2.64
C PRO A 46 -0.34 23.19 -1.74
N GLU A 47 -0.57 23.89 -0.64
CA GLU A 47 0.44 24.13 0.40
C GLU A 47 0.09 23.43 1.72
N ARG A 48 -1.19 23.12 1.92
CA ARG A 48 -1.73 22.50 3.14
C ARG A 48 -2.50 21.24 2.79
N VAL A 49 -1.79 20.13 2.82
CA VAL A 49 -2.33 18.81 2.49
C VAL A 49 -2.88 18.16 3.75
N ALA A 50 -4.17 17.81 3.79
CA ALA A 50 -4.71 16.87 4.75
C ALA A 50 -5.01 15.53 4.08
N THR A 51 -5.02 14.45 4.85
CA THR A 51 -5.44 13.15 4.34
C THR A 51 -6.42 12.50 5.30
N VAL A 52 -7.38 11.77 4.77
CA VAL A 52 -8.35 11.01 5.55
C VAL A 52 -8.32 9.55 5.14
N ALA A 53 -8.92 8.68 5.95
CA ALA A 53 -8.92 7.24 5.78
C ALA A 53 -7.50 6.61 5.82
N TRP A 54 -7.43 5.32 5.47
CA TRP A 54 -6.21 4.52 5.67
C TRP A 54 -5.10 4.89 4.72
N ALA A 55 -3.90 5.17 5.28
CA ALA A 55 -2.61 5.25 4.59
C ALA A 55 -2.42 6.35 3.51
N ASN A 56 -3.43 7.18 3.19
CA ASN A 56 -3.26 8.25 2.21
C ASN A 56 -2.15 9.24 2.58
N HIS A 57 -1.83 9.40 3.87
CA HIS A 57 -0.73 10.23 4.39
C HIS A 57 0.66 9.71 3.99
N GLU A 58 0.77 8.44 3.61
CA GLU A 58 2.07 7.86 3.23
C GLU A 58 2.58 8.40 1.89
N VAL A 59 1.68 8.77 0.96
CA VAL A 59 2.10 9.36 -0.33
C VAL A 59 2.78 10.71 -0.14
N PRO A 60 2.18 11.73 0.50
CA PRO A 60 2.88 12.99 0.75
C PRO A 60 4.15 12.79 1.58
N LEU A 61 4.12 11.96 2.62
CA LEU A 61 5.31 11.68 3.43
C LEU A 61 6.44 11.05 2.61
N ALA A 62 6.15 10.07 1.74
CA ALA A 62 7.15 9.47 0.85
C ALA A 62 7.76 10.50 -0.10
N LEU A 63 6.98 11.49 -0.54
CA LEU A 63 7.40 12.60 -1.40
C LEU A 63 8.01 13.78 -0.63
N GLY A 64 8.17 13.68 0.69
CA GLY A 64 8.81 14.71 1.52
C GLY A 64 7.88 15.85 1.95
N ILE A 65 6.57 15.69 1.80
CA ILE A 65 5.55 16.62 2.25
C ILE A 65 4.93 16.11 3.55
N VAL A 66 4.96 16.93 4.60
CA VAL A 66 4.30 16.60 5.87
C VAL A 66 2.86 17.10 5.81
N PRO A 67 1.85 16.21 5.89
CA PRO A 67 0.46 16.64 5.94
C PRO A 67 0.16 17.49 7.19
N VAL A 68 -0.77 18.43 7.09
CA VAL A 68 -1.23 19.22 8.24
C VAL A 68 -2.04 18.39 9.22
N GLY A 69 -2.62 17.27 8.77
CA GLY A 69 -3.30 16.29 9.58
C GLY A 69 -3.63 15.03 8.79
N PHE A 70 -3.78 13.90 9.49
CA PHE A 70 -4.17 12.61 8.94
C PHE A 70 -4.79 11.68 9.99
N ALA A 71 -5.45 10.61 9.55
CA ALA A 71 -6.08 9.63 10.43
C ALA A 71 -5.05 8.94 11.35
N ALA A 72 -5.34 8.86 12.64
CA ALA A 72 -4.56 8.07 13.58
C ALA A 72 -4.61 6.58 13.20
N ALA A 73 -3.53 5.85 13.44
CA ALA A 73 -3.51 4.42 13.27
C ALA A 73 -4.46 3.76 14.28
N ASN A 74 -5.44 3.01 13.78
CA ASN A 74 -6.41 2.27 14.58
C ASN A 74 -6.17 0.74 14.55
N PHE A 75 -5.13 0.29 13.85
CA PHE A 75 -4.69 -1.10 13.77
C PHE A 75 -3.18 -1.16 13.55
N GLY A 76 -2.48 -2.02 14.31
CA GLY A 76 -1.03 -2.24 14.15
C GLY A 76 -0.11 -1.20 14.77
N ASP A 77 -0.66 -0.20 15.45
CA ASP A 77 0.08 0.69 16.32
C ASP A 77 0.50 -0.09 17.57
N ASP A 78 1.80 -0.25 17.80
CA ASP A 78 2.38 -1.10 18.85
C ASP A 78 2.83 -0.32 20.09
N ASP A 79 2.86 1.00 20.03
CA ASP A 79 3.22 1.87 21.16
C ASP A 79 2.12 2.86 21.56
N SER A 80 0.98 2.84 20.87
CA SER A 80 -0.21 3.64 21.14
C SER A 80 0.01 5.16 20.97
N ASP A 81 0.93 5.54 20.08
CA ASP A 81 1.18 6.94 19.75
C ASP A 81 0.31 7.45 18.59
N GLY A 82 -0.48 6.57 17.98
CA GLY A 82 -1.36 6.82 16.83
C GLY A 82 -0.62 6.84 15.48
N LEU A 83 0.61 6.35 15.42
CA LEU A 83 1.42 6.25 14.22
C LEU A 83 1.82 4.79 13.95
N LEU A 84 1.97 4.43 12.70
CA LEU A 84 2.63 3.18 12.34
C LEU A 84 4.15 3.41 12.29
N PRO A 85 4.98 2.40 12.62
CA PRO A 85 6.43 2.59 12.75
C PRO A 85 7.09 3.27 11.56
N TRP A 86 6.72 2.88 10.33
CA TRP A 86 7.28 3.48 9.12
C TRP A 86 6.85 4.94 8.92
N VAL A 87 5.69 5.34 9.47
CA VAL A 87 5.22 6.72 9.46
C VAL A 87 6.01 7.53 10.47
N ALA A 88 6.18 7.02 11.70
CA ALA A 88 6.98 7.64 12.75
C ALA A 88 8.45 7.83 12.30
N ASP A 89 9.06 6.79 11.70
CA ASP A 89 10.42 6.86 11.16
C ASP A 89 10.51 7.93 10.06
N ARG A 90 9.53 7.99 9.15
CA ARG A 90 9.52 8.96 8.07
C ARG A 90 9.36 10.40 8.56
N LEU A 91 8.51 10.66 9.54
CA LEU A 91 8.37 11.96 10.18
C LEU A 91 9.68 12.39 10.83
N LYS A 92 10.37 11.49 11.52
CA LYS A 92 11.69 11.72 12.12
C LYS A 92 12.75 12.07 11.06
N GLU A 93 12.81 11.34 9.94
CA GLU A 93 13.70 11.63 8.82
C GLU A 93 13.45 13.03 8.23
N LEU A 94 12.19 13.44 8.16
CA LEU A 94 11.79 14.75 7.67
C LEU A 94 11.99 15.87 8.71
N HIS A 95 12.47 15.55 9.93
CA HIS A 95 12.58 16.48 11.05
C HIS A 95 11.26 17.24 11.32
N ALA A 96 10.14 16.55 11.15
CA ALA A 96 8.81 17.13 11.25
C ALA A 96 8.27 17.05 12.67
N ASP A 97 7.53 18.08 13.08
CA ASP A 97 6.65 17.99 14.23
C ASP A 97 5.51 16.99 13.92
N LYS A 98 4.94 16.40 14.99
CA LYS A 98 3.81 15.47 14.84
C LYS A 98 2.60 16.23 14.26
N PRO A 99 2.05 15.79 13.11
CA PRO A 99 0.83 16.37 12.56
C PRO A 99 -0.39 16.16 13.45
N VAL A 100 -1.49 16.87 13.17
CA VAL A 100 -2.76 16.60 13.84
C VAL A 100 -3.22 15.20 13.46
N LEU A 101 -3.54 14.36 14.45
CA LEU A 101 -4.11 13.04 14.22
C LEU A 101 -5.63 13.11 14.35
N PHE A 102 -6.33 12.67 13.30
CA PHE A 102 -7.79 12.59 13.30
C PHE A 102 -8.22 11.26 13.90
N ASP A 103 -9.20 11.29 14.81
CA ASP A 103 -9.84 10.09 15.33
C ASP A 103 -10.93 9.62 14.35
N GLU A 104 -10.64 8.56 13.60
CA GLU A 104 -11.57 7.96 12.65
C GLU A 104 -12.14 6.62 13.15
N GLY A 105 -12.17 6.39 14.47
CA GLY A 105 -12.68 5.15 15.06
C GLY A 105 -14.15 4.89 14.77
N ASP A 106 -14.96 5.93 14.65
CA ASP A 106 -16.39 5.88 14.33
C ASP A 106 -16.76 6.62 13.03
N GLY A 107 -15.78 7.01 12.23
CA GLY A 107 -15.92 7.69 10.94
C GLY A 107 -15.01 8.91 10.81
N ILE A 108 -15.18 9.67 9.73
CA ILE A 108 -14.33 10.84 9.45
C ILE A 108 -14.60 11.95 10.48
N ASP A 109 -13.56 12.45 11.12
CA ASP A 109 -13.62 13.63 11.99
C ASP A 109 -13.57 14.92 11.15
N PHE A 110 -14.71 15.31 10.60
CA PHE A 110 -14.82 16.49 9.72
C PHE A 110 -14.40 17.78 10.40
N GLU A 111 -14.65 17.91 11.72
CA GLU A 111 -14.31 19.12 12.49
C GLU A 111 -12.80 19.24 12.66
N ALA A 112 -12.12 18.14 13.01
CA ALA A 112 -10.65 18.13 13.10
C ALA A 112 -10.01 18.38 11.73
N VAL A 113 -10.53 17.77 10.64
CA VAL A 113 -10.05 18.03 9.28
C VAL A 113 -10.20 19.52 8.95
N ALA A 114 -11.39 20.12 9.15
CA ALA A 114 -11.64 21.53 8.86
C ALA A 114 -10.74 22.47 9.69
N ALA A 115 -10.47 22.13 10.96
CA ALA A 115 -9.63 22.92 11.86
C ALA A 115 -8.18 23.01 11.38
N THR A 116 -7.71 22.07 10.55
CA THR A 116 -6.37 22.14 9.94
C THR A 116 -6.30 23.10 8.74
N HIS A 117 -7.42 23.64 8.27
CA HIS A 117 -7.50 24.54 7.11
C HIS A 117 -6.73 24.00 5.88
N PRO A 118 -7.05 22.80 5.39
CA PRO A 118 -6.40 22.23 4.23
C PRO A 118 -6.82 22.96 2.95
N ASP A 119 -5.97 22.91 1.92
CA ASP A 119 -6.32 23.36 0.58
C ASP A 119 -6.44 22.20 -0.44
N VAL A 120 -6.17 20.98 0.03
CA VAL A 120 -6.51 19.70 -0.61
C VAL A 120 -6.68 18.61 0.45
N ILE A 121 -7.61 17.68 0.21
CA ILE A 121 -7.82 16.48 1.04
C ILE A 121 -7.59 15.25 0.15
N LEU A 122 -6.64 14.37 0.56
CA LEU A 122 -6.33 13.15 -0.16
C LEU A 122 -7.06 11.97 0.49
N ALA A 123 -7.76 11.19 -0.32
CA ALA A 123 -8.59 10.06 0.08
C ALA A 123 -8.68 8.99 -1.03
N ALA A 124 -7.62 8.84 -1.83
CA ALA A 124 -7.59 7.91 -2.97
C ALA A 124 -7.80 6.44 -2.56
N TYR A 125 -7.34 6.05 -1.38
CA TYR A 125 -7.63 4.75 -0.79
C TYR A 125 -8.54 4.94 0.42
N SER A 126 -9.84 4.81 0.21
CA SER A 126 -10.84 5.07 1.23
C SER A 126 -12.13 4.31 1.00
N GLY A 127 -12.99 4.34 2.00
CA GLY A 127 -14.37 3.85 1.94
C GLY A 127 -15.39 4.98 1.95
N LEU A 128 -15.03 6.19 1.52
CA LEU A 128 -15.94 7.35 1.55
C LEU A 128 -17.30 7.03 0.94
N SER A 129 -18.36 7.40 1.64
CA SER A 129 -19.69 7.49 1.06
C SER A 129 -19.85 8.79 0.27
N GLN A 130 -20.94 8.91 -0.52
CA GLN A 130 -21.27 10.17 -1.18
C GLN A 130 -21.43 11.31 -0.16
N SER A 131 -22.04 11.03 1.00
CA SER A 131 -22.22 12.02 2.06
C SER A 131 -20.91 12.52 2.65
N ASP A 132 -19.94 11.61 2.87
CA ASP A 132 -18.62 11.98 3.38
C ASP A 132 -17.87 12.84 2.35
N TYR A 133 -17.90 12.43 1.09
CA TYR A 133 -17.30 13.21 -0.01
C TYR A 133 -17.92 14.60 -0.11
N ASP A 134 -19.24 14.71 -0.06
CA ASP A 134 -19.95 16.00 -0.15
C ASP A 134 -19.60 16.91 1.04
N THR A 135 -19.46 16.35 2.24
CA THR A 135 -19.06 17.09 3.45
C THR A 135 -17.62 17.56 3.38
N LEU A 136 -16.69 16.68 3.05
CA LEU A 136 -15.26 17.03 2.88
C LEU A 136 -15.06 18.07 1.78
N SER A 137 -15.84 18.00 0.69
CA SER A 137 -15.77 18.94 -0.44
C SER A 137 -16.21 20.36 -0.08
N GLN A 138 -16.90 20.56 1.06
CA GLN A 138 -17.18 21.89 1.61
C GLN A 138 -15.98 22.50 2.33
N ILE A 139 -15.00 21.67 2.74
CA ILE A 139 -13.79 22.10 3.42
C ILE A 139 -12.70 22.44 2.39
N ALA A 140 -12.38 21.49 1.48
CA ALA A 140 -11.37 21.64 0.44
C ALA A 140 -11.63 20.66 -0.72
N PRO A 141 -10.99 20.84 -1.90
CA PRO A 141 -11.02 19.85 -2.98
C PRO A 141 -10.57 18.47 -2.50
N VAL A 142 -11.33 17.41 -2.84
CA VAL A 142 -11.10 16.04 -2.38
C VAL A 142 -10.64 15.15 -3.51
N VAL A 143 -9.51 14.48 -3.37
CA VAL A 143 -9.03 13.41 -4.25
C VAL A 143 -9.53 12.08 -3.72
N ALA A 144 -10.62 11.56 -4.29
CA ALA A 144 -11.25 10.31 -3.85
C ALA A 144 -10.78 9.10 -4.68
N TYR A 145 -11.23 7.88 -4.30
CA TYR A 145 -10.94 6.64 -5.02
C TYR A 145 -11.53 6.64 -6.45
N PRO A 146 -10.86 5.97 -7.42
CA PRO A 146 -11.25 6.08 -8.83
C PRO A 146 -12.53 5.34 -9.18
N GLU A 147 -12.78 4.14 -8.63
CA GLU A 147 -13.88 3.26 -9.04
C GLU A 147 -14.75 2.79 -7.88
N ALA A 148 -14.16 2.11 -6.89
CA ALA A 148 -14.90 1.49 -5.80
C ALA A 148 -14.16 1.64 -4.46
N PRO A 149 -14.91 1.65 -3.33
CA PRO A 149 -14.32 1.71 -2.00
C PRO A 149 -13.27 0.61 -1.79
N TRP A 150 -12.14 0.97 -1.16
CA TRP A 150 -11.06 0.06 -0.74
C TRP A 150 -10.45 -0.79 -1.86
N SER A 151 -10.60 -0.38 -3.13
CA SER A 151 -10.10 -1.14 -4.29
C SER A 151 -8.91 -0.48 -5.00
N THR A 152 -8.49 0.70 -4.58
CA THR A 152 -7.36 1.45 -5.14
C THR A 152 -6.06 0.75 -4.74
N ASP A 153 -5.28 0.28 -5.72
CA ASP A 153 -3.97 -0.30 -5.41
C ASP A 153 -2.94 0.78 -5.09
N TRP A 154 -1.77 0.37 -4.56
CA TRP A 154 -0.75 1.28 -4.10
C TRP A 154 -0.18 2.20 -5.21
N ARG A 155 -0.14 1.73 -6.46
CA ARG A 155 0.31 2.55 -7.61
C ARG A 155 -0.69 3.64 -7.93
N GLU A 156 -1.96 3.26 -8.01
CA GLU A 156 -3.03 4.19 -8.31
C GLU A 156 -3.24 5.20 -7.19
N MET A 157 -3.08 4.78 -5.92
CA MET A 157 -3.05 5.66 -4.76
C MET A 157 -1.93 6.72 -4.90
N ILE A 158 -0.71 6.28 -5.23
CA ILE A 158 0.41 7.22 -5.47
C ILE A 158 0.08 8.19 -6.61
N ARG A 159 -0.47 7.70 -7.73
CA ARG A 159 -0.81 8.55 -8.88
C ARG A 159 -1.84 9.62 -8.54
N LEU A 160 -2.92 9.21 -7.90
CA LEU A 160 -4.02 10.11 -7.56
C LEU A 160 -3.59 11.14 -6.51
N ASP A 161 -3.01 10.70 -5.41
CA ASP A 161 -2.61 11.58 -4.31
C ASP A 161 -1.46 12.51 -4.73
N SER A 162 -0.46 12.02 -5.47
CA SER A 162 0.61 12.88 -5.98
C SER A 162 0.10 13.89 -7.02
N ALA A 163 -0.84 13.49 -7.89
CA ALA A 163 -1.48 14.41 -8.82
C ALA A 163 -2.25 15.50 -8.08
N GLY A 164 -2.97 15.14 -7.00
CA GLY A 164 -3.67 16.08 -6.11
C GLY A 164 -2.75 17.13 -5.48
N MET A 165 -1.49 16.79 -5.27
CA MET A 165 -0.45 17.70 -4.79
C MET A 165 0.30 18.45 -5.92
N GLY A 166 0.00 18.15 -7.19
CA GLY A 166 0.76 18.67 -8.33
C GLY A 166 2.16 18.07 -8.46
N MET A 167 2.36 16.84 -7.99
CA MET A 167 3.62 16.09 -7.95
C MET A 167 3.54 14.77 -8.72
N ALA A 168 2.80 14.76 -9.83
CA ALA A 168 2.55 13.52 -10.60
C ALA A 168 3.86 12.87 -11.12
N ALA A 169 4.85 13.66 -11.51
CA ALA A 169 6.14 13.14 -11.99
C ALA A 169 6.94 12.47 -10.86
N GLU A 170 6.93 13.06 -9.67
CA GLU A 170 7.54 12.50 -8.46
C GLU A 170 6.82 11.23 -8.02
N GLY A 171 5.48 11.20 -8.15
CA GLY A 171 4.67 10.00 -7.92
C GLY A 171 5.09 8.84 -8.83
N GLU A 172 5.24 9.06 -10.13
CA GLU A 172 5.73 8.03 -11.05
C GLU A 172 7.18 7.60 -10.76
N ALA A 173 8.02 8.50 -10.29
CA ALA A 173 9.37 8.14 -9.87
C ALA A 173 9.36 7.27 -8.59
N LEU A 174 8.48 7.58 -7.63
CA LEU A 174 8.26 6.77 -6.43
C LEU A 174 7.76 5.36 -6.78
N ILE A 175 6.79 5.23 -7.68
CA ILE A 175 6.29 3.93 -8.15
C ILE A 175 7.45 3.09 -8.71
N LYS A 176 8.25 3.64 -9.62
CA LYS A 176 9.40 2.93 -10.21
C LYS A 176 10.43 2.49 -9.16
N LYS A 177 10.67 3.32 -8.14
CA LYS A 177 11.56 2.99 -7.03
C LYS A 177 11.03 1.77 -6.28
N ILE A 178 9.76 1.78 -5.85
CA ILE A 178 9.13 0.68 -5.12
C ILE A 178 9.09 -0.59 -5.97
N GLU A 179 8.74 -0.51 -7.26
CA GLU A 179 8.77 -1.65 -8.18
C GLU A 179 10.17 -2.28 -8.28
N SER A 180 11.21 -1.46 -8.32
CA SER A 180 12.59 -1.95 -8.32
C SER A 180 12.96 -2.66 -7.02
N GLU A 181 12.55 -2.14 -5.86
CA GLU A 181 12.76 -2.77 -4.56
C GLU A 181 12.05 -4.13 -4.47
N ILE A 182 10.79 -4.20 -4.94
CA ILE A 182 10.02 -5.44 -4.99
C ILE A 182 10.74 -6.47 -5.88
N ALA A 183 11.09 -6.09 -7.10
CA ALA A 183 11.73 -6.99 -8.06
C ALA A 183 13.07 -7.54 -7.54
N GLN A 184 13.89 -6.68 -6.92
CA GLN A 184 15.17 -7.09 -6.33
C GLN A 184 14.98 -8.06 -5.15
N THR A 185 13.99 -7.82 -4.31
CA THR A 185 13.71 -8.69 -3.16
C THR A 185 13.18 -10.04 -3.62
N VAL A 186 12.17 -10.05 -4.49
CA VAL A 186 11.53 -11.28 -5.00
C VAL A 186 12.52 -12.16 -5.78
N ALA A 187 13.49 -11.57 -6.49
CA ALA A 187 14.52 -12.33 -7.20
C ALA A 187 15.34 -13.27 -6.30
N SER A 188 15.37 -13.01 -4.99
CA SER A 188 16.04 -13.86 -4.00
C SER A 188 15.19 -15.04 -3.51
N TYR A 189 13.91 -15.14 -3.94
CA TYR A 189 12.94 -16.13 -3.49
C TYR A 189 12.27 -16.86 -4.67
N PRO A 190 13.02 -17.65 -5.45
CA PRO A 190 12.50 -18.31 -6.66
C PRO A 190 11.37 -19.31 -6.37
N GLU A 191 11.23 -19.78 -5.13
CA GLU A 191 10.16 -20.67 -4.68
C GLU A 191 8.75 -20.06 -4.75
N LEU A 192 8.64 -18.74 -4.80
CA LEU A 192 7.35 -18.04 -4.95
C LEU A 192 6.85 -18.10 -6.39
N HIS A 193 7.75 -18.22 -7.35
CA HIS A 193 7.39 -18.11 -8.76
C HIS A 193 6.36 -19.17 -9.17
N GLY A 194 5.22 -18.70 -9.68
CA GLY A 194 4.15 -19.56 -10.18
C GLY A 194 3.30 -20.23 -9.11
N LYS A 195 3.55 -19.99 -7.82
CA LYS A 195 2.66 -20.41 -6.74
C LYS A 195 1.41 -19.56 -6.73
N SER A 196 0.30 -20.15 -6.29
CA SER A 196 -0.95 -19.42 -6.06
C SER A 196 -1.12 -19.09 -4.56
N ALA A 197 -1.61 -17.88 -4.27
CA ALA A 197 -1.87 -17.45 -2.90
C ALA A 197 -3.25 -16.82 -2.77
N MET A 198 -3.90 -17.09 -1.64
CA MET A 198 -5.14 -16.44 -1.24
C MET A 198 -5.01 -15.80 0.14
N PHE A 199 -5.83 -14.80 0.40
CA PHE A 199 -5.85 -14.10 1.68
C PHE A 199 -7.23 -14.27 2.33
N LEU A 200 -7.28 -14.97 3.46
CA LEU A 200 -8.47 -15.05 4.31
C LEU A 200 -8.54 -13.79 5.19
N THR A 201 -9.75 -13.31 5.45
CA THR A 201 -9.91 -12.14 6.31
C THR A 201 -9.72 -12.50 7.79
N HIS A 202 -10.15 -11.64 8.71
CA HIS A 202 -10.16 -11.96 10.13
C HIS A 202 -11.10 -13.11 10.42
N LEU A 203 -10.55 -14.29 10.77
CA LEU A 203 -11.31 -15.46 11.15
C LEU A 203 -11.47 -15.53 12.66
N ASN A 204 -12.58 -16.14 13.11
CA ASN A 204 -12.81 -16.42 14.51
C ASN A 204 -12.37 -17.86 14.84
N ALA A 205 -11.32 -18.00 15.65
CA ALA A 205 -10.79 -19.32 16.04
C ALA A 205 -11.83 -20.22 16.73
N SER A 206 -12.86 -19.65 17.37
CA SER A 206 -13.93 -20.40 18.04
C SER A 206 -15.09 -20.78 17.11
N ASP A 207 -15.19 -20.17 15.93
CA ASP A 207 -16.21 -20.47 14.92
C ASP A 207 -15.63 -20.33 13.51
N LEU A 208 -15.29 -21.46 12.92
CA LEU A 208 -14.77 -21.58 11.55
C LEU A 208 -15.86 -22.09 10.57
N SER A 209 -17.14 -22.01 10.93
CA SER A 209 -18.25 -22.46 10.06
C SER A 209 -18.38 -21.62 8.77
N THR A 210 -17.98 -20.37 8.84
CA THR A 210 -17.92 -19.44 7.69
C THR A 210 -16.49 -18.94 7.51
N VAL A 211 -15.99 -19.07 6.29
CA VAL A 211 -14.66 -18.60 5.90
C VAL A 211 -14.80 -17.39 5.00
N ASN A 212 -14.30 -16.25 5.49
CA ASN A 212 -14.26 -14.99 4.75
C ASN A 212 -12.91 -14.87 4.06
N PHE A 213 -12.90 -14.35 2.84
CA PHE A 213 -11.70 -14.16 2.03
C PHE A 213 -11.72 -12.84 1.28
N TYR A 214 -10.54 -12.32 0.94
CA TYR A 214 -10.40 -11.20 0.06
C TYR A 214 -10.43 -11.65 -1.41
N THR A 215 -11.06 -10.83 -2.25
CA THR A 215 -11.22 -11.08 -3.69
C THR A 215 -10.09 -10.42 -4.50
N MET A 216 -10.12 -10.59 -5.83
CA MET A 216 -9.22 -9.90 -6.76
C MET A 216 -9.31 -8.36 -6.72
N ASN A 217 -10.35 -7.80 -6.09
CA ASN A 217 -10.50 -6.35 -5.97
C ASN A 217 -9.75 -5.78 -4.77
N ASP A 218 -9.33 -6.62 -3.82
CA ASP A 218 -8.60 -6.20 -2.63
C ASP A 218 -7.10 -6.00 -2.93
N THR A 219 -6.53 -4.97 -2.31
CA THR A 219 -5.12 -4.57 -2.52
C THR A 219 -4.12 -5.63 -2.09
N ARG A 220 -4.41 -6.40 -1.02
CA ARG A 220 -3.57 -7.51 -0.52
C ARG A 220 -3.46 -8.63 -1.53
N VAL A 221 -4.58 -8.97 -2.19
CA VAL A 221 -4.62 -10.01 -3.23
C VAL A 221 -3.95 -9.53 -4.51
N LYS A 222 -4.15 -8.27 -4.90
CA LYS A 222 -3.44 -7.67 -6.04
C LYS A 222 -1.92 -7.66 -5.84
N PHE A 223 -1.47 -7.41 -4.62
CA PHE A 223 -0.05 -7.36 -4.30
C PHE A 223 0.67 -8.70 -4.46
N PHE A 224 -0.02 -9.83 -4.33
CA PHE A 224 0.59 -11.13 -4.59
C PHE A 224 1.20 -11.23 -6.00
N ALA A 225 0.60 -10.59 -7.00
CA ALA A 225 1.15 -10.55 -8.35
C ALA A 225 2.51 -9.82 -8.40
N ASP A 226 2.66 -8.74 -7.64
CA ASP A 226 3.93 -8.01 -7.52
C ASP A 226 5.02 -8.89 -6.88
N LEU A 227 4.63 -9.83 -6.02
CA LEU A 227 5.53 -10.78 -5.36
C LEU A 227 5.80 -12.06 -6.16
N GLY A 228 5.37 -12.12 -7.44
CA GLY A 228 5.57 -13.27 -8.32
C GLY A 228 4.60 -14.43 -8.08
N LEU A 229 3.57 -14.23 -7.27
CA LEU A 229 2.51 -15.19 -7.00
C LEU A 229 1.34 -15.00 -7.98
N THR A 230 0.50 -16.01 -8.09
CA THR A 230 -0.73 -15.96 -8.91
C THR A 230 -1.96 -16.06 -8.01
N ALA A 231 -3.10 -15.55 -8.49
CA ALA A 231 -4.35 -15.79 -7.81
C ALA A 231 -4.89 -17.20 -8.13
N PRO A 232 -5.41 -17.95 -7.16
CA PRO A 232 -6.14 -19.18 -7.43
C PRO A 232 -7.32 -18.94 -8.37
N LYS A 233 -7.60 -19.85 -9.30
CA LYS A 233 -8.74 -19.76 -10.22
C LYS A 233 -10.06 -19.68 -9.45
N SER A 234 -10.14 -20.38 -8.31
CA SER A 234 -11.28 -20.36 -7.40
C SER A 234 -11.55 -18.96 -6.86
N ILE A 235 -10.49 -18.19 -6.49
CA ILE A 235 -10.63 -16.80 -6.04
C ILE A 235 -11.06 -15.90 -7.19
N VAL A 236 -10.46 -16.07 -8.38
CA VAL A 236 -10.89 -15.32 -9.58
C VAL A 236 -12.37 -15.53 -9.87
N ALA A 237 -12.84 -16.79 -9.83
CA ALA A 237 -14.24 -17.13 -10.07
C ALA A 237 -15.20 -16.64 -8.97
N ALA A 238 -14.72 -16.53 -7.72
CA ALA A 238 -15.49 -16.03 -6.59
C ALA A 238 -15.51 -14.48 -6.49
N SER A 239 -14.70 -13.79 -7.31
CA SER A 239 -14.59 -12.33 -7.28
C SER A 239 -15.73 -11.68 -8.06
N ALA A 240 -16.56 -10.91 -7.36
CA ALA A 240 -17.62 -10.10 -7.98
C ALA A 240 -17.15 -8.65 -8.13
N PRO A 241 -17.55 -7.94 -9.21
CA PRO A 241 -17.22 -6.54 -9.41
C PRO A 241 -17.59 -5.65 -8.20
N GLY A 242 -16.67 -4.77 -7.77
CA GLY A 242 -16.88 -3.85 -6.67
C GLY A 242 -16.95 -4.48 -5.27
N LYS A 243 -16.72 -5.78 -5.15
CA LYS A 243 -16.66 -6.47 -3.85
C LYS A 243 -15.22 -6.83 -3.52
N PHE A 244 -14.67 -6.25 -2.45
CA PHE A 244 -13.30 -6.54 -2.01
C PHE A 244 -13.20 -7.82 -1.17
N ALA A 245 -14.31 -8.34 -0.63
CA ALA A 245 -14.37 -9.56 0.16
C ALA A 245 -15.55 -10.45 -0.24
N GLY A 246 -15.43 -11.74 0.05
CA GLY A 246 -16.46 -12.75 -0.10
C GLY A 246 -16.49 -13.70 1.09
N SER A 247 -17.48 -14.59 1.14
CA SER A 247 -17.61 -15.61 2.18
C SER A 247 -18.08 -16.94 1.62
N ILE A 248 -17.70 -18.03 2.29
CA ILE A 248 -18.10 -19.39 1.95
C ILE A 248 -18.32 -20.20 3.23
N SER A 249 -19.26 -21.15 3.21
CA SER A 249 -19.35 -22.15 4.29
C SER A 249 -18.10 -23.03 4.31
N ALA A 250 -17.58 -23.34 5.50
CA ALA A 250 -16.45 -24.26 5.66
C ALA A 250 -16.71 -25.66 5.07
N GLU A 251 -17.98 -26.08 4.93
CA GLU A 251 -18.33 -27.32 4.26
C GLU A 251 -17.92 -27.37 2.78
N ARG A 252 -17.75 -26.18 2.17
CA ARG A 252 -17.35 -25.99 0.76
C ARG A 252 -15.92 -25.55 0.61
N ILE A 253 -15.11 -25.66 1.65
CA ILE A 253 -13.71 -25.14 1.65
C ILE A 253 -12.83 -25.82 0.60
N ASP A 254 -13.17 -27.03 0.19
CA ASP A 254 -12.53 -27.77 -0.89
C ASP A 254 -12.64 -27.10 -2.27
N SER A 255 -13.52 -26.11 -2.42
CA SER A 255 -13.53 -25.25 -3.63
C SER A 255 -12.27 -24.39 -3.76
N PHE A 256 -11.45 -24.27 -2.73
CA PHE A 256 -10.16 -23.57 -2.73
C PHE A 256 -8.96 -24.54 -2.73
N ASP A 257 -9.11 -25.70 -3.41
CA ASP A 257 -8.07 -26.75 -3.52
C ASP A 257 -6.89 -26.34 -4.42
N ASP A 258 -7.03 -25.25 -5.16
CA ASP A 258 -6.04 -24.69 -6.07
C ASP A 258 -5.13 -23.61 -5.45
N ALA A 259 -5.35 -23.26 -4.18
CA ALA A 259 -4.46 -22.38 -3.43
C ALA A 259 -3.22 -23.12 -2.91
N ASP A 260 -2.02 -22.64 -3.24
CA ASP A 260 -0.75 -23.19 -2.75
C ASP A 260 -0.37 -22.61 -1.39
N ILE A 261 -0.71 -21.35 -1.14
CA ILE A 261 -0.40 -20.59 0.08
C ILE A 261 -1.68 -19.93 0.58
N VAL A 262 -1.89 -19.98 1.88
CA VAL A 262 -2.97 -19.25 2.55
C VAL A 262 -2.38 -18.25 3.52
N VAL A 263 -2.76 -16.98 3.37
CA VAL A 263 -2.44 -15.91 4.32
C VAL A 263 -3.70 -15.54 5.10
N THR A 264 -3.59 -15.25 6.37
CA THR A 264 -4.71 -14.78 7.19
C THR A 264 -4.24 -13.86 8.32
N TYR A 265 -5.10 -12.96 8.74
CA TYR A 265 -4.90 -12.29 10.03
C TYR A 265 -5.24 -13.24 11.16
N GLY A 266 -4.39 -13.28 12.18
CA GLY A 266 -4.59 -14.14 13.33
C GLY A 266 -3.34 -14.29 14.17
N ASN A 267 -3.46 -15.17 15.16
CA ASN A 267 -2.40 -15.51 16.09
C ASN A 267 -2.17 -17.03 16.09
N GLU A 268 -1.29 -17.50 16.96
CA GLU A 268 -0.99 -18.93 17.12
C GLU A 268 -2.23 -19.77 17.46
N GLN A 269 -3.17 -19.21 18.25
CA GLN A 269 -4.43 -19.89 18.58
C GLN A 269 -5.29 -20.13 17.33
N LEU A 270 -5.37 -19.16 16.41
CA LEU A 270 -6.06 -19.34 15.13
C LEU A 270 -5.34 -20.37 14.26
N LEU A 271 -4.02 -20.31 14.17
CA LEU A 271 -3.22 -21.28 13.42
C LEU A 271 -3.53 -22.71 13.88
N GLU A 272 -3.46 -22.97 15.19
CA GLU A 272 -3.81 -24.26 15.77
C GLU A 272 -5.27 -24.68 15.48
N ALA A 273 -6.21 -23.72 15.54
CA ALA A 273 -7.61 -23.98 15.25
C ALA A 273 -7.81 -24.40 13.78
N LEU A 274 -7.13 -23.74 12.84
CA LEU A 274 -7.16 -24.07 11.42
C LEU A 274 -6.58 -25.46 11.15
N GLU A 275 -5.40 -25.77 11.71
CA GLU A 275 -4.72 -27.06 11.51
C GLU A 275 -5.49 -28.24 12.12
N LYS A 276 -6.15 -28.04 13.26
CA LYS A 276 -6.93 -29.08 13.96
C LYS A 276 -8.35 -29.26 13.42
N ASN A 277 -8.86 -28.30 12.62
CA ASN A 277 -10.22 -28.35 12.10
C ASN A 277 -10.29 -29.29 10.88
N PRO A 278 -11.07 -30.34 10.92
CA PRO A 278 -11.12 -31.35 9.85
C PRO A 278 -11.72 -30.85 8.53
N LEU A 279 -12.53 -29.78 8.56
CA LEU A 279 -13.01 -29.12 7.34
C LEU A 279 -11.91 -28.27 6.72
N MET A 280 -11.24 -27.44 7.53
CA MET A 280 -10.16 -26.58 7.05
C MET A 280 -8.98 -27.37 6.50
N ALA A 281 -8.66 -28.53 7.09
CA ALA A 281 -7.61 -29.45 6.62
C ALA A 281 -7.89 -30.02 5.21
N ARG A 282 -9.13 -29.93 4.70
CA ARG A 282 -9.47 -30.33 3.32
C ARG A 282 -8.89 -29.37 2.28
N MET A 283 -8.57 -28.12 2.67
CA MET A 283 -7.79 -27.21 1.84
C MET A 283 -6.32 -27.66 1.84
N PRO A 284 -5.73 -28.03 0.68
CA PRO A 284 -4.38 -28.59 0.64
C PRO A 284 -3.30 -27.71 1.25
N ALA A 285 -3.41 -26.39 1.13
CA ALA A 285 -2.47 -25.45 1.74
C ALA A 285 -2.50 -25.54 3.28
N VAL A 286 -3.70 -25.63 3.88
CA VAL A 286 -3.87 -25.80 5.34
C VAL A 286 -3.33 -27.14 5.78
N GLY A 287 -3.73 -28.23 5.11
CA GLY A 287 -3.30 -29.59 5.46
C GLY A 287 -1.77 -29.82 5.36
N LYS A 288 -1.06 -29.00 4.59
CA LYS A 288 0.41 -29.02 4.45
C LYS A 288 1.11 -27.99 5.35
N GLY A 289 0.37 -27.17 6.09
CA GLY A 289 0.93 -26.08 6.87
C GLY A 289 1.53 -24.94 6.01
N ALA A 290 1.08 -24.80 4.74
CA ALA A 290 1.45 -23.68 3.87
C ALA A 290 0.61 -22.42 4.23
N LEU A 291 0.69 -22.05 5.51
CA LEU A 291 -0.06 -20.98 6.14
C LEU A 291 0.88 -19.85 6.58
N VAL A 292 0.43 -18.63 6.40
CA VAL A 292 1.04 -17.41 6.98
C VAL A 292 -0.01 -16.75 7.86
N THR A 293 0.24 -16.68 9.16
CA THR A 293 -0.60 -15.94 10.10
C THR A 293 0.06 -14.61 10.44
N LEU A 294 -0.71 -13.53 10.33
CA LEU A 294 -0.27 -12.16 10.54
C LEU A 294 -1.00 -11.59 11.76
N GLY A 295 -0.26 -11.21 12.80
CA GLY A 295 -0.80 -10.63 14.02
C GLY A 295 -1.31 -9.19 13.86
N PRO A 296 -1.98 -8.65 14.88
CA PRO A 296 -2.35 -7.23 14.97
C PRO A 296 -1.12 -6.39 15.38
N ASN A 297 -0.07 -6.46 14.58
CA ASN A 297 1.21 -5.81 14.79
C ASN A 297 1.66 -5.12 13.50
N PRO A 298 2.73 -4.31 13.51
CA PRO A 298 3.18 -3.59 12.33
C PRO A 298 3.40 -4.48 11.09
N VAL A 299 3.96 -5.68 11.24
CA VAL A 299 4.18 -6.61 10.11
C VAL A 299 2.86 -7.04 9.48
N GLY A 300 1.88 -7.41 10.30
CA GLY A 300 0.54 -7.79 9.82
C GLY A 300 -0.15 -6.62 9.11
N THR A 301 -0.06 -5.44 9.68
CA THR A 301 -0.64 -4.22 9.10
C THR A 301 0.00 -3.88 7.76
N ALA A 302 1.34 -3.97 7.67
CA ALA A 302 2.09 -3.67 6.47
C ALA A 302 1.84 -4.65 5.31
N ALA A 303 1.21 -5.81 5.55
CA ALA A 303 0.76 -6.72 4.49
C ALA A 303 -0.36 -6.13 3.62
N ASN A 304 -1.04 -5.07 4.08
CA ASN A 304 -1.84 -4.20 3.23
C ASN A 304 -0.88 -3.20 2.55
N PRO A 305 -0.59 -3.34 1.24
CA PRO A 305 0.52 -2.63 0.59
C PRO A 305 0.24 -1.14 0.47
N THR A 306 1.11 -0.34 1.06
CA THR A 306 1.07 1.12 1.02
C THR A 306 2.47 1.68 0.71
N PRO A 307 2.62 2.93 0.27
CA PRO A 307 3.89 3.45 -0.24
C PRO A 307 5.09 3.34 0.72
N LEU A 308 4.88 3.49 2.01
CA LEU A 308 5.95 3.35 3.01
C LEU A 308 6.02 1.94 3.58
N SER A 309 4.85 1.29 3.81
CA SER A 309 4.81 -0.04 4.39
C SER A 309 5.49 -1.09 3.52
N ILE A 310 5.37 -0.98 2.19
CA ILE A 310 6.00 -1.93 1.26
C ILE A 310 7.50 -2.01 1.53
N SER A 311 8.22 -0.89 1.47
CA SER A 311 9.66 -0.88 1.71
C SER A 311 10.03 -1.36 3.11
N TRP A 312 9.18 -1.09 4.10
CA TRP A 312 9.43 -1.45 5.49
C TRP A 312 9.29 -2.96 5.73
N VAL A 313 8.23 -3.61 5.20
CA VAL A 313 7.88 -5.01 5.51
C VAL A 313 8.37 -6.02 4.46
N LEU A 314 8.78 -5.56 3.27
CA LEU A 314 8.93 -6.40 2.08
C LEU A 314 9.76 -7.68 2.32
N LYS A 315 10.92 -7.56 2.96
CA LYS A 315 11.81 -8.71 3.20
C LYS A 315 11.18 -9.73 4.14
N ASP A 316 10.57 -9.27 5.22
CA ASP A 316 9.97 -10.14 6.23
C ASP A 316 8.73 -10.83 5.67
N TYR A 317 7.86 -10.08 4.97
CA TYR A 317 6.66 -10.64 4.37
C TYR A 317 6.97 -11.65 3.25
N VAL A 318 7.92 -11.33 2.36
CA VAL A 318 8.36 -12.25 1.31
C VAL A 318 8.99 -13.50 1.90
N ALA A 319 9.78 -13.39 2.98
CA ALA A 319 10.35 -14.55 3.67
C ALA A 319 9.26 -15.48 4.24
N LEU A 320 8.21 -14.93 4.88
CA LEU A 320 7.08 -15.71 5.39
C LEU A 320 6.34 -16.45 4.26
N LEU A 321 6.11 -15.77 3.14
CA LEU A 321 5.47 -16.38 1.97
C LEU A 321 6.35 -17.49 1.36
N ALA A 322 7.66 -17.28 1.29
CA ALA A 322 8.62 -18.26 0.78
C ALA A 322 8.66 -19.52 1.67
N ASP A 323 8.64 -19.35 3.00
CA ASP A 323 8.54 -20.47 3.95
C ASP A 323 7.27 -21.29 3.72
N ALA A 324 6.14 -20.64 3.51
CA ALA A 324 4.88 -21.33 3.17
C ALA A 324 4.95 -21.99 1.79
N ALA A 325 5.55 -21.35 0.79
CA ALA A 325 5.71 -21.88 -0.56
C ALA A 325 6.50 -23.20 -0.57
N ARG A 326 7.54 -23.32 0.26
CA ARG A 326 8.36 -24.53 0.39
C ARG A 326 7.56 -25.75 0.92
N LYS A 327 6.51 -25.51 1.71
CA LYS A 327 5.62 -26.57 2.22
C LYS A 327 4.59 -27.02 1.20
N SER A 328 4.34 -26.22 0.14
CA SER A 328 3.46 -26.55 -0.96
C SER A 328 4.27 -26.99 -2.19
N PRO A 329 4.53 -28.29 -2.40
CA PRO A 329 5.31 -28.77 -3.53
C PRO A 329 4.65 -28.36 -4.84
N SER A 330 5.48 -28.06 -5.87
CA SER A 330 5.00 -27.78 -7.22
C SER A 330 4.13 -28.92 -7.71
N LYS A 331 2.94 -28.61 -8.23
CA LYS A 331 2.16 -29.61 -8.96
C LYS A 331 3.04 -30.09 -10.12
N SER A 332 3.43 -31.37 -10.11
CA SER A 332 4.10 -31.99 -11.27
C SER A 332 3.19 -31.78 -12.48
N GLN A 333 3.75 -31.08 -13.51
CA GLN A 333 3.08 -30.90 -14.79
C GLN A 333 2.75 -32.22 -15.45
#